data_ec1cc9499b48a20fcaaeeb2835e20f66
#
_entry.id   ec1cc9499b48a20fcaaeeb2835e20f66
#
_cell.length_a   1.000
_cell.length_b   1.000
_cell.length_c   1.000
_cell.angle_alpha   90.00
_cell.angle_beta   90.00
_cell.angle_gamma   90.00
#
_symmetry.space_group_name_H-M   'P 1'
#
loop_
_entity.id
_entity.type
_entity.pdbx_description
1 polymer ?
#
loop_
_entity_poly.entity_id
_entity_poly.type
_entity_poly.pdbx_seq_one_letter_code
_entity_poly.pdbx_strand_id
1 'polypeptide(L)'
;MRRIAAWAAAVVLGAAGLVAASPPAPAAAHGAEVFPGSRQYLCWVDGQTGNGQVDPQNPACANAYAVSGTSAFYNWFGNLDSNGAGRTAGYIPDGQICDGGGRGPYDFSGFNAVRDDWPRTHLTAGETYQFQHNNWAEHPGRFDVYVTEEGWDPSSPLAWDDLELIDSVTNPPDTGGPGALNYYYWDVTLPADRSGDHVIFTHWVRSDSNENFYSCSDVAFDGGDGEITGIGDDGGEPTEPACPDEAPGAPGAVMAMSVTATSAHVMWGAAESGCVTGYDLLDPGTGQVIASTDGSPMVDLTELEPDTAYTVAVRSRNDHTGVVSATRTVTFTTLDDGGTPEPTGACAVDYSAAAWGGTSTGYTASVTVTNTSAATVDDWVVTFDYPGGQRVDAPGWSATVAQSGTTVTATHPAWQSSIAPGQSVTFGFNGAATTAGAHPDPTGFTLDGVACD
;
A
#
# COMPACT_ATOMS: atom_id res chain seq x y z
N MET A 1 -53.18 -72.41 -17.28
CA MET A 1 -52.01 -71.59 -17.76
C MET A 1 -52.23 -70.15 -17.37
N ARG A 2 -51.70 -69.74 -16.22
CA ARG A 2 -51.80 -68.38 -15.71
C ARG A 2 -50.43 -67.72 -15.82
N ARG A 3 -50.32 -66.61 -16.57
CA ARG A 3 -49.12 -65.82 -16.72
C ARG A 3 -49.03 -64.83 -15.56
N ILE A 4 -47.95 -64.89 -14.80
CA ILE A 4 -47.61 -63.97 -13.74
C ILE A 4 -46.78 -62.90 -14.39
N ALA A 5 -47.26 -61.62 -14.34
CA ALA A 5 -46.51 -60.44 -14.73
C ALA A 5 -45.72 -59.95 -13.53
N ALA A 6 -44.38 -59.89 -13.67
CA ALA A 6 -43.48 -59.32 -12.69
C ALA A 6 -43.31 -57.80 -12.94
N TRP A 7 -43.60 -57.04 -11.93
CA TRP A 7 -43.33 -55.56 -11.94
C TRP A 7 -41.94 -55.35 -11.37
N ALA A 8 -41.04 -54.81 -12.19
CA ALA A 8 -39.73 -54.28 -11.72
C ALA A 8 -39.88 -52.85 -11.27
N ALA A 9 -39.70 -52.58 -9.96
CA ALA A 9 -39.61 -51.28 -9.41
C ALA A 9 -38.16 -50.77 -9.58
N ALA A 10 -37.97 -49.72 -10.38
CA ALA A 10 -36.71 -49.01 -10.50
C ALA A 10 -36.58 -48.01 -9.35
N VAL A 11 -35.65 -48.25 -8.44
CA VAL A 11 -35.24 -47.29 -7.40
C VAL A 11 -34.23 -46.33 -8.02
N VAL A 12 -34.62 -45.09 -8.23
CA VAL A 12 -33.71 -43.98 -8.60
C VAL A 12 -33.08 -43.44 -7.31
N LEU A 13 -31.85 -43.82 -7.06
CA LEU A 13 -31.02 -43.19 -6.03
C LEU A 13 -30.53 -41.81 -6.55
N GLY A 14 -31.17 -40.74 -6.10
CA GLY A 14 -30.68 -39.37 -6.28
C GLY A 14 -29.45 -39.17 -5.43
N ALA A 15 -28.27 -39.10 -6.05
CA ALA A 15 -27.07 -38.63 -5.41
C ALA A 15 -27.18 -37.11 -5.27
N ALA A 16 -27.58 -36.63 -4.08
CA ALA A 16 -27.42 -35.22 -3.72
C ALA A 16 -25.92 -34.98 -3.48
N GLY A 17 -25.25 -34.44 -4.49
CA GLY A 17 -23.88 -33.95 -4.36
C GLY A 17 -23.86 -32.75 -3.38
N LEU A 18 -23.32 -32.95 -2.20
CA LEU A 18 -22.91 -31.84 -1.33
C LEU A 18 -21.77 -31.11 -2.06
N VAL A 19 -22.09 -30.03 -2.74
CA VAL A 19 -21.07 -29.02 -3.12
C VAL A 19 -20.64 -28.37 -1.82
N ALA A 20 -19.51 -28.78 -1.27
CA ALA A 20 -18.85 -28.04 -0.23
C ALA A 20 -18.43 -26.71 -0.85
N ALA A 21 -19.14 -25.64 -0.52
CA ALA A 21 -18.68 -24.29 -0.82
C ALA A 21 -17.36 -24.11 -0.06
N SER A 22 -16.25 -24.03 -0.79
CA SER A 22 -14.99 -23.57 -0.20
C SER A 22 -15.24 -22.18 0.34
N PRO A 23 -14.82 -21.86 1.57
CA PRO A 23 -14.87 -20.49 2.04
C PRO A 23 -14.09 -19.62 1.04
N PRO A 24 -14.54 -18.39 0.75
CA PRO A 24 -13.75 -17.48 -0.06
C PRO A 24 -12.36 -17.39 0.53
N ALA A 25 -11.34 -17.50 -0.31
CA ALA A 25 -9.98 -17.25 0.13
C ALA A 25 -9.97 -15.80 0.69
N PRO A 26 -9.43 -15.59 1.90
CA PRO A 26 -9.31 -14.23 2.42
C PRO A 26 -8.55 -13.39 1.39
N ALA A 27 -9.03 -12.17 1.14
CA ALA A 27 -8.27 -11.23 0.34
C ALA A 27 -6.89 -11.09 1.00
N ALA A 28 -5.83 -11.30 0.23
CA ALA A 28 -4.48 -11.16 0.75
C ALA A 28 -4.27 -9.67 1.05
N ALA A 29 -3.99 -9.32 2.30
CA ALA A 29 -3.50 -8.00 2.65
C ALA A 29 -2.12 -7.80 2.03
N HIS A 30 -1.71 -6.56 1.85
CA HIS A 30 -0.39 -6.21 1.35
C HIS A 30 0.05 -4.90 1.98
N GLY A 31 1.26 -4.89 2.51
CA GLY A 31 1.85 -3.70 3.08
C GLY A 31 3.24 -3.96 3.66
N ALA A 32 4.05 -2.92 3.72
CA ALA A 32 5.34 -2.91 4.38
C ALA A 32 5.64 -1.49 4.86
N GLU A 33 6.58 -1.36 5.79
CA GLU A 33 7.02 -0.06 6.29
C GLU A 33 7.68 0.74 5.17
N VAL A 34 7.17 1.96 4.94
CA VAL A 34 7.75 2.90 3.98
C VAL A 34 8.49 4.04 4.69
N PHE A 35 8.13 4.32 5.96
CA PHE A 35 8.90 5.19 6.83
C PHE A 35 8.80 4.73 8.31
N PRO A 36 9.94 4.50 8.99
CA PRO A 36 11.31 4.40 8.43
C PRO A 36 11.38 3.27 7.39
N GLY A 37 12.10 3.49 6.29
CA GLY A 37 12.06 2.61 5.14
C GLY A 37 12.53 1.20 5.43
N SER A 38 11.68 0.20 5.16
CA SER A 38 12.05 -1.20 5.34
C SER A 38 13.02 -1.69 4.26
N ARG A 39 13.82 -2.73 4.58
CA ARG A 39 14.76 -3.35 3.63
C ARG A 39 14.11 -3.69 2.30
N GLN A 40 12.94 -4.33 2.33
CA GLN A 40 12.24 -4.71 1.11
C GLN A 40 11.73 -3.52 0.31
N TYR A 41 11.26 -2.46 0.97
CA TYR A 41 10.82 -1.24 0.30
C TYR A 41 12.00 -0.46 -0.28
N LEU A 42 13.04 -0.20 0.53
CA LEU A 42 14.20 0.58 0.08
C LEU A 42 14.98 -0.16 -1.02
N CYS A 43 15.10 -1.48 -0.95
CA CYS A 43 15.72 -2.27 -2.01
C CYS A 43 14.88 -2.29 -3.29
N TRP A 44 13.55 -2.24 -3.20
CA TRP A 44 12.70 -2.03 -4.37
C TRP A 44 12.91 -0.63 -4.97
N VAL A 45 13.02 0.41 -4.14
CA VAL A 45 13.33 1.78 -4.59
C VAL A 45 14.70 1.83 -5.25
N ASP A 46 15.73 1.24 -4.62
CA ASP A 46 17.10 1.14 -5.14
C ASP A 46 17.17 0.44 -6.50
N GLY A 47 16.37 -0.61 -6.67
CA GLY A 47 16.37 -1.40 -7.90
C GLY A 47 15.52 -0.85 -9.04
N GLN A 48 14.85 0.31 -8.90
CA GLN A 48 13.98 0.86 -9.93
C GLN A 48 14.77 1.28 -11.18
N THR A 49 14.46 0.68 -12.32
CA THR A 49 15.00 1.08 -13.61
C THR A 49 13.94 1.75 -14.48
N GLY A 50 14.36 2.64 -15.35
CA GLY A 50 13.43 3.38 -16.23
C GLY A 50 12.62 2.52 -17.21
N ASN A 51 12.88 1.21 -17.28
CA ASN A 51 12.18 0.26 -18.15
C ASN A 51 11.28 -0.73 -17.39
N GLY A 52 11.14 -0.54 -16.06
CA GLY A 52 10.32 -1.40 -15.17
C GLY A 52 10.98 -2.72 -14.75
N GLN A 53 12.24 -2.90 -15.04
CA GLN A 53 13.04 -4.00 -14.46
C GLN A 53 13.57 -3.57 -13.09
N VAL A 54 13.82 -4.54 -12.23
CA VAL A 54 14.47 -4.31 -10.94
C VAL A 54 15.94 -4.73 -11.06
N ASP A 55 16.85 -3.79 -10.79
CA ASP A 55 18.29 -3.99 -10.83
C ASP A 55 18.95 -3.23 -9.66
N PRO A 56 18.97 -3.81 -8.46
CA PRO A 56 19.46 -3.14 -7.26
C PRO A 56 20.95 -2.78 -7.36
N GLN A 57 21.26 -1.54 -7.02
CA GLN A 57 22.63 -1.00 -7.06
C GLN A 57 23.32 -1.09 -5.69
N ASN A 58 22.58 -0.97 -4.60
CA ASN A 58 23.10 -1.18 -3.26
C ASN A 58 23.55 -2.63 -3.08
N PRO A 59 24.76 -2.91 -2.55
CA PRO A 59 25.29 -4.27 -2.45
C PRO A 59 24.47 -5.22 -1.55
N ALA A 60 23.84 -4.72 -0.49
CA ALA A 60 22.95 -5.53 0.35
C ALA A 60 21.66 -5.88 -0.41
N CYS A 61 21.07 -4.92 -1.11
CA CYS A 61 19.90 -5.13 -1.95
C CYS A 61 20.19 -6.08 -3.13
N ALA A 62 21.34 -5.94 -3.79
CA ALA A 62 21.80 -6.87 -4.84
C ALA A 62 22.00 -8.31 -4.29
N ASN A 63 22.52 -8.43 -3.07
CA ASN A 63 22.62 -9.73 -2.40
C ASN A 63 21.24 -10.31 -2.10
N ALA A 64 20.31 -9.51 -1.54
CA ALA A 64 18.96 -9.94 -1.28
C ALA A 64 18.26 -10.37 -2.59
N TYR A 65 18.46 -9.65 -3.68
CA TYR A 65 17.93 -10.00 -5.01
C TYR A 65 18.49 -11.34 -5.52
N ALA A 66 19.78 -11.58 -5.34
CA ALA A 66 20.42 -12.83 -5.75
C ALA A 66 19.90 -14.05 -4.95
N VAL A 67 19.53 -13.85 -3.68
CA VAL A 67 19.02 -14.91 -2.79
C VAL A 67 17.52 -15.10 -2.97
N SER A 68 16.73 -14.03 -2.87
CA SER A 68 15.26 -14.05 -2.83
C SER A 68 14.62 -14.02 -4.21
N GLY A 69 15.36 -13.60 -5.23
CA GLY A 69 14.90 -13.50 -6.61
C GLY A 69 13.94 -12.33 -6.85
N THR A 70 13.54 -12.18 -8.11
CA THR A 70 12.75 -11.07 -8.64
C THR A 70 11.39 -10.91 -7.96
N SER A 71 10.78 -12.03 -7.55
CA SER A 71 9.40 -12.03 -7.00
C SER A 71 9.28 -11.25 -5.70
N ALA A 72 10.29 -11.32 -4.81
CA ALA A 72 10.28 -10.57 -3.56
C ALA A 72 10.33 -9.05 -3.80
N PHE A 73 11.07 -8.61 -4.80
CA PHE A 73 11.19 -7.19 -5.14
C PHE A 73 9.92 -6.62 -5.76
N TYR A 74 9.32 -7.31 -6.73
CA TYR A 74 8.04 -6.85 -7.30
C TYR A 74 6.86 -6.98 -6.35
N ASN A 75 7.00 -7.79 -5.30
CA ASN A 75 5.98 -7.97 -4.25
C ASN A 75 6.55 -7.56 -2.88
N TRP A 76 7.34 -6.49 -2.82
CA TRP A 76 7.98 -5.98 -1.60
C TRP A 76 7.01 -5.80 -0.43
N PHE A 77 5.74 -5.53 -0.72
CA PHE A 77 4.63 -5.42 0.23
C PHE A 77 4.05 -6.77 0.69
N GLY A 78 4.57 -7.90 0.20
CA GLY A 78 4.03 -9.26 0.40
C GLY A 78 4.86 -10.15 1.33
N ASN A 79 5.65 -9.58 2.22
CA ASN A 79 6.40 -10.31 3.24
C ASN A 79 5.48 -10.68 4.41
N LEU A 80 4.86 -11.85 4.31
CA LEU A 80 3.76 -12.26 5.20
C LEU A 80 3.81 -13.73 5.62
N ASP A 81 3.10 -14.06 6.70
CA ASP A 81 2.71 -15.42 7.06
C ASP A 81 1.18 -15.49 7.17
N SER A 82 0.51 -16.25 6.29
CA SER A 82 -0.95 -16.41 6.29
C SER A 82 -1.51 -17.06 7.55
N ASN A 83 -0.66 -17.63 8.40
CA ASN A 83 -1.04 -18.28 9.66
C ASN A 83 -0.20 -17.80 10.85
N GLY A 84 0.35 -16.59 10.78
CA GLY A 84 1.17 -15.98 11.83
C GLY A 84 0.44 -15.86 13.16
N ALA A 85 -0.82 -15.41 13.16
CA ALA A 85 -1.71 -15.30 14.31
C ALA A 85 -1.10 -14.53 15.49
N GLY A 86 -0.30 -13.48 15.22
CA GLY A 86 0.37 -12.65 16.22
C GLY A 86 1.54 -13.34 16.95
N ARG A 87 2.01 -14.48 16.45
CA ARG A 87 3.12 -15.21 17.08
C ARG A 87 4.47 -14.61 16.74
N THR A 88 5.36 -14.55 17.71
CA THR A 88 6.68 -13.95 17.67
C THR A 88 7.76 -14.93 18.15
N ALA A 89 8.47 -14.63 19.23
CA ALA A 89 9.53 -15.47 19.78
C ALA A 89 9.09 -16.94 19.98
N GLY A 90 9.96 -17.88 19.58
CA GLY A 90 9.68 -19.31 19.60
C GLY A 90 8.83 -19.83 18.42
N TYR A 91 8.23 -18.95 17.64
CA TYR A 91 7.55 -19.27 16.39
C TYR A 91 8.37 -18.79 15.18
N ILE A 92 8.83 -17.56 15.19
CA ILE A 92 9.79 -17.02 14.23
C ILE A 92 11.19 -17.26 14.83
N PRO A 93 12.07 -17.99 14.14
CA PRO A 93 13.42 -18.25 14.63
C PRO A 93 14.28 -16.99 14.66
N ASP A 94 15.23 -16.94 15.59
CA ASP A 94 16.31 -15.95 15.56
C ASP A 94 17.06 -16.03 14.23
N GLY A 95 17.47 -14.88 13.70
CA GLY A 95 18.09 -14.76 12.37
C GLY A 95 17.12 -14.84 11.19
N GLN A 96 15.81 -15.02 11.44
CA GLN A 96 14.75 -15.05 10.43
C GLN A 96 13.59 -14.10 10.77
N ILE A 97 13.88 -13.05 11.53
CA ILE A 97 12.85 -12.13 12.01
C ILE A 97 12.35 -11.26 10.86
N CYS A 98 13.25 -10.80 9.99
CA CYS A 98 12.90 -9.87 8.92
C CYS A 98 12.05 -10.49 7.81
N ASP A 99 12.08 -11.83 7.64
CA ASP A 99 11.22 -12.56 6.69
C ASP A 99 10.05 -13.31 7.36
N GLY A 100 9.85 -13.12 8.67
CA GLY A 100 8.79 -13.80 9.42
C GLY A 100 8.96 -15.32 9.52
N GLY A 101 10.19 -15.84 9.31
CA GLY A 101 10.53 -17.26 9.36
C GLY A 101 10.28 -17.98 8.03
N GLY A 102 10.23 -17.28 6.91
CA GLY A 102 10.18 -17.84 5.56
C GLY A 102 8.89 -18.61 5.23
N ARG A 103 7.73 -18.16 5.74
CA ARG A 103 6.44 -18.87 5.58
C ARG A 103 5.51 -18.23 4.55
N GLY A 104 5.96 -17.17 3.91
CA GLY A 104 5.19 -16.40 2.93
C GLY A 104 5.14 -17.04 1.54
N PRO A 105 4.33 -16.47 0.65
CA PRO A 105 4.25 -16.91 -0.74
C PRO A 105 5.48 -16.54 -1.57
N TYR A 106 6.27 -15.59 -1.10
CA TYR A 106 7.51 -15.12 -1.72
C TYR A 106 8.70 -15.38 -0.79
N ASP A 107 9.87 -15.58 -1.37
CA ASP A 107 11.11 -15.78 -0.61
C ASP A 107 11.70 -14.43 -0.21
N PHE A 108 11.65 -14.08 1.07
CA PHE A 108 12.30 -12.90 1.64
C PHE A 108 13.55 -13.25 2.45
N SER A 109 14.08 -14.48 2.35
CA SER A 109 15.21 -14.92 3.17
C SER A 109 16.48 -14.10 2.98
N GLY A 110 16.67 -13.51 1.80
CA GLY A 110 17.80 -12.61 1.52
C GLY A 110 17.80 -11.34 2.39
N PHE A 111 16.63 -10.92 2.90
CA PHE A 111 16.50 -9.73 3.75
C PHE A 111 16.84 -9.99 5.23
N ASN A 112 17.16 -11.25 5.60
CA ASN A 112 17.72 -11.58 6.92
C ASN A 112 19.25 -11.44 6.96
N ALA A 113 19.90 -11.14 5.84
CA ALA A 113 21.37 -11.11 5.79
C ALA A 113 21.96 -10.11 6.80
N VAL A 114 22.96 -10.58 7.55
CA VAL A 114 23.73 -9.75 8.47
C VAL A 114 24.68 -8.91 7.65
N ARG A 115 24.39 -7.62 7.54
CA ARG A 115 25.14 -6.67 6.71
C ARG A 115 25.04 -5.28 7.30
N ASP A 116 26.06 -4.46 7.07
CA ASP A 116 26.21 -3.08 7.53
C ASP A 116 25.97 -2.06 6.39
N ASP A 117 25.68 -2.54 5.19
CA ASP A 117 25.51 -1.73 3.98
C ASP A 117 24.05 -1.70 3.46
N TRP A 118 23.07 -2.07 4.30
CA TRP A 118 21.64 -1.86 3.98
C TRP A 118 21.34 -0.36 3.80
N PRO A 119 20.43 -0.01 2.88
CA PRO A 119 19.84 1.34 2.90
C PRO A 119 19.23 1.60 4.28
N ARG A 120 19.43 2.81 4.80
CA ARG A 120 19.01 3.15 6.16
C ARG A 120 18.37 4.53 6.27
N THR A 121 17.52 4.69 7.27
CA THR A 121 16.92 5.97 7.64
C THR A 121 17.67 6.56 8.83
N HIS A 122 18.08 7.83 8.74
CA HIS A 122 18.78 8.55 9.81
C HIS A 122 17.77 9.22 10.73
N LEU A 123 17.90 9.02 12.05
CA LEU A 123 16.91 9.44 13.03
C LEU A 123 17.59 10.07 14.24
N THR A 124 16.84 10.90 14.96
CA THR A 124 17.26 11.48 16.26
C THR A 124 16.62 10.68 17.41
N ALA A 125 17.45 10.16 18.31
CA ALA A 125 16.98 9.47 19.50
C ALA A 125 16.10 10.37 20.39
N GLY A 126 15.00 9.84 20.90
CA GLY A 126 14.05 10.57 21.75
C GLY A 126 13.04 11.43 21.00
N GLU A 127 13.19 11.63 19.71
CA GLU A 127 12.23 12.39 18.89
C GLU A 127 11.04 11.52 18.50
N THR A 128 9.97 12.20 18.07
CA THR A 128 8.73 11.55 17.60
C THR A 128 8.63 11.68 16.10
N TYR A 129 8.48 10.56 15.42
CA TYR A 129 8.30 10.49 13.97
C TYR A 129 6.94 9.90 13.62
N GLN A 130 6.35 10.36 12.53
CA GLN A 130 5.17 9.73 11.96
C GLN A 130 5.60 8.52 11.14
N PHE A 131 5.34 7.31 11.66
CA PHE A 131 5.57 6.07 10.93
C PHE A 131 4.52 5.89 9.85
N GLN A 132 4.93 5.27 8.74
CA GLN A 132 4.08 5.05 7.58
C GLN A 132 4.23 3.61 7.09
N HIS A 133 3.14 2.88 7.09
CA HIS A 133 3.08 1.50 6.60
C HIS A 133 2.18 1.44 5.37
N ASN A 134 2.72 1.03 4.23
CA ASN A 134 1.93 0.92 3.00
C ASN A 134 0.70 0.04 3.20
N ASN A 135 -0.45 0.47 2.72
CA ASN A 135 -1.71 -0.25 2.75
C ASN A 135 -2.20 -0.59 1.34
N TRP A 136 -1.38 -1.22 0.54
CA TRP A 136 -1.74 -1.66 -0.82
C TRP A 136 -3.09 -2.40 -0.87
N ALA A 137 -3.37 -3.19 0.17
CA ALA A 137 -4.68 -3.73 0.46
C ALA A 137 -4.96 -3.53 1.95
N GLU A 138 -5.88 -2.63 2.24
CA GLU A 138 -6.26 -2.22 3.58
C GLU A 138 -6.95 -3.33 4.36
N HIS A 139 -6.51 -3.55 5.61
CA HIS A 139 -7.14 -4.47 6.55
C HIS A 139 -6.96 -3.98 7.99
N PRO A 140 -7.94 -4.22 8.87
CA PRO A 140 -7.80 -3.85 10.27
C PRO A 140 -6.76 -4.71 10.97
N GLY A 141 -6.02 -4.12 11.90
CA GLY A 141 -5.00 -4.85 12.62
C GLY A 141 -4.25 -4.01 13.64
N ARG A 142 -3.28 -4.65 14.27
CA ARG A 142 -2.37 -4.05 15.23
C ARG A 142 -0.97 -4.03 14.67
N PHE A 143 -0.29 -2.92 14.79
CA PHE A 143 1.11 -2.73 14.46
C PHE A 143 1.90 -2.70 15.75
N ASP A 144 2.80 -3.66 15.94
CA ASP A 144 3.75 -3.70 17.05
C ASP A 144 5.11 -3.27 16.50
N VAL A 145 5.70 -2.22 17.08
CA VAL A 145 6.98 -1.63 16.68
C VAL A 145 8.04 -1.99 17.71
N TYR A 146 9.08 -2.63 17.28
CA TYR A 146 10.24 -2.99 18.07
C TYR A 146 11.47 -2.25 17.58
N VAL A 147 12.43 -2.01 18.44
CA VAL A 147 13.76 -1.52 18.09
C VAL A 147 14.81 -2.35 18.82
N THR A 148 15.96 -2.53 18.22
CA THR A 148 17.08 -3.21 18.88
C THR A 148 17.53 -2.44 20.12
N GLU A 149 17.88 -3.17 21.19
CA GLU A 149 18.37 -2.59 22.44
C GLU A 149 19.72 -1.88 22.25
N GLU A 150 20.02 -0.88 23.10
CA GLU A 150 21.31 -0.21 23.10
C GLU A 150 22.43 -1.22 23.38
N GLY A 151 23.47 -1.20 22.54
CA GLY A 151 24.57 -2.16 22.60
C GLY A 151 24.35 -3.45 21.81
N TRP A 152 23.26 -3.55 21.04
CA TRP A 152 23.10 -4.61 20.05
C TRP A 152 24.28 -4.65 19.07
N ASP A 153 24.71 -5.85 18.67
CA ASP A 153 25.80 -6.05 17.72
C ASP A 153 25.25 -6.24 16.30
N PRO A 154 25.37 -5.23 15.40
CA PRO A 154 24.85 -5.33 14.03
C PRO A 154 25.58 -6.38 13.17
N SER A 155 26.70 -6.93 13.64
CA SER A 155 27.40 -8.04 12.98
C SER A 155 26.85 -9.42 13.34
N SER A 156 25.83 -9.50 14.21
CA SER A 156 25.18 -10.72 14.63
C SER A 156 23.80 -10.87 13.98
N PRO A 157 23.30 -12.12 13.75
CA PRO A 157 21.93 -12.33 13.32
C PRO A 157 20.94 -11.75 14.34
N LEU A 158 19.92 -11.02 13.88
CA LEU A 158 18.91 -10.42 14.74
C LEU A 158 18.15 -11.50 15.53
N ALA A 159 18.11 -11.39 16.85
CA ALA A 159 17.41 -12.29 17.74
C ALA A 159 16.27 -11.57 18.48
N TRP A 160 15.28 -12.33 18.98
CA TRP A 160 14.16 -11.76 19.73
C TRP A 160 14.59 -11.10 21.03
N ASP A 161 15.67 -11.61 21.65
CA ASP A 161 16.23 -11.04 22.87
C ASP A 161 16.96 -9.70 22.63
N ASP A 162 17.19 -9.33 21.36
CA ASP A 162 17.77 -8.04 20.97
C ASP A 162 16.70 -6.94 20.83
N LEU A 163 15.41 -7.28 20.84
CA LEU A 163 14.31 -6.40 20.47
C LEU A 163 13.49 -5.92 21.65
N GLU A 164 13.35 -4.62 21.81
CA GLU A 164 12.44 -3.95 22.74
C GLU A 164 11.18 -3.48 22.00
N LEU A 165 9.99 -3.82 22.54
CA LEU A 165 8.72 -3.25 22.06
C LEU A 165 8.61 -1.80 22.51
N ILE A 166 8.56 -0.86 21.56
CA ILE A 166 8.52 0.58 21.86
C ILE A 166 7.14 1.19 21.60
N ASP A 167 6.34 0.61 20.70
CA ASP A 167 4.97 1.09 20.44
C ASP A 167 4.06 -0.03 19.97
N SER A 168 2.75 0.16 20.16
CA SER A 168 1.70 -0.74 19.68
C SER A 168 0.43 0.04 19.41
N VAL A 169 0.04 0.14 18.14
CA VAL A 169 -1.17 0.86 17.72
C VAL A 169 -2.15 -0.10 17.03
N THR A 170 -3.44 0.09 17.25
CA THR A 170 -4.49 -0.72 16.63
C THR A 170 -5.35 0.15 15.73
N ASN A 171 -5.51 -0.24 14.46
CA ASN A 171 -6.28 0.46 13.46
C ASN A 171 -5.90 1.95 13.38
N PRO A 172 -4.62 2.27 13.12
CA PRO A 172 -4.24 3.68 12.94
C PRO A 172 -4.97 4.28 11.75
N PRO A 173 -5.07 5.61 11.67
CA PRO A 173 -5.61 6.27 10.50
C PRO A 173 -4.78 5.94 9.25
N ASP A 174 -5.39 6.09 8.08
CA ASP A 174 -4.79 5.88 6.79
C ASP A 174 -5.07 7.05 5.83
N THR A 175 -4.41 7.05 4.68
CA THR A 175 -4.63 8.08 3.65
C THR A 175 -5.78 7.73 2.71
N GLY A 176 -6.46 6.62 2.97
CA GLY A 176 -7.66 6.16 2.26
C GLY A 176 -7.43 5.60 0.86
N GLY A 177 -8.09 4.48 0.62
CA GLY A 177 -8.22 3.85 -0.68
C GLY A 177 -7.08 2.91 -1.10
N PRO A 178 -7.41 1.82 -1.82
CA PRO A 178 -6.41 0.90 -2.34
C PRO A 178 -5.61 1.57 -3.46
N GLY A 179 -4.29 1.44 -3.41
CA GLY A 179 -3.41 1.93 -4.44
C GLY A 179 -1.96 1.98 -3.99
N ALA A 180 -1.05 2.10 -4.92
CA ALA A 180 0.36 2.23 -4.61
C ALA A 180 0.60 3.44 -3.72
N LEU A 181 1.27 3.24 -2.60
CA LEU A 181 1.69 4.23 -1.62
C LEU A 181 0.59 4.93 -0.80
N ASN A 182 -0.62 4.43 -0.75
CA ASN A 182 -1.47 4.70 0.39
C ASN A 182 -0.86 4.04 1.63
N TYR A 183 -1.00 4.63 2.80
CA TYR A 183 -0.38 4.11 4.01
C TYR A 183 -1.23 4.38 5.25
N TYR A 184 -1.12 3.47 6.22
CA TYR A 184 -1.45 3.73 7.62
C TYR A 184 -0.38 4.63 8.20
N TYR A 185 -0.74 5.55 9.11
CA TYR A 185 0.22 6.44 9.75
C TYR A 185 -0.10 6.64 11.23
N TRP A 186 0.95 6.77 12.03
CA TRP A 186 0.85 7.05 13.46
C TRP A 186 2.17 7.57 13.98
N ASP A 187 2.13 8.31 15.10
CA ASP A 187 3.30 8.88 15.73
C ASP A 187 3.97 7.88 16.66
N VAL A 188 5.28 7.67 16.52
CA VAL A 188 6.11 6.81 17.37
C VAL A 188 7.20 7.67 18.01
N THR A 189 7.28 7.67 19.36
CA THR A 189 8.39 8.29 20.07
C THR A 189 9.50 7.29 20.26
N LEU A 190 10.67 7.59 19.69
CA LEU A 190 11.84 6.73 19.73
C LEU A 190 12.52 6.77 21.10
N PRO A 191 13.20 5.67 21.53
CA PRO A 191 13.99 5.68 22.78
C PRO A 191 15.10 6.73 22.72
N ALA A 192 15.31 7.42 23.85
CA ALA A 192 16.29 8.51 23.93
C ALA A 192 17.73 8.03 24.19
N ASP A 193 17.91 6.75 24.48
CA ASP A 193 19.19 6.11 24.83
C ASP A 193 19.84 5.33 23.68
N ARG A 194 19.30 5.43 22.46
CA ARG A 194 19.87 4.74 21.29
C ARG A 194 20.93 5.62 20.60
N SER A 195 21.95 4.95 20.05
CA SER A 195 23.03 5.61 19.29
C SER A 195 23.63 4.67 18.23
N GLY A 196 23.95 5.20 17.05
CA GLY A 196 24.51 4.40 15.95
C GLY A 196 23.48 3.54 15.24
N ASP A 197 23.94 2.40 14.71
CA ASP A 197 23.13 1.52 13.85
C ASP A 197 22.22 0.61 14.66
N HIS A 198 20.96 0.59 14.27
CA HIS A 198 19.90 -0.22 14.85
C HIS A 198 18.95 -0.78 13.79
N VAL A 199 18.09 -1.71 14.19
CA VAL A 199 16.99 -2.22 13.36
C VAL A 199 15.67 -1.92 14.06
N ILE A 200 14.75 -1.30 13.35
CA ILE A 200 13.33 -1.23 13.75
C ILE A 200 12.61 -2.37 13.05
N PHE A 201 11.90 -3.18 13.82
CA PHE A 201 11.08 -4.28 13.31
C PHE A 201 9.61 -3.95 13.53
N THR A 202 8.85 -3.87 12.45
CA THR A 202 7.39 -3.65 12.50
C THR A 202 6.67 -4.96 12.18
N HIS A 203 5.74 -5.34 13.06
CA HIS A 203 4.93 -6.54 12.99
C HIS A 203 3.45 -6.15 12.87
N TRP A 204 2.88 -6.24 11.67
CA TRP A 204 1.45 -6.01 11.48
C TRP A 204 0.68 -7.30 11.66
N VAL A 205 -0.19 -7.33 12.67
CA VAL A 205 -1.05 -8.45 13.05
C VAL A 205 -2.48 -8.11 12.66
N ARG A 206 -3.00 -8.75 11.63
CA ARG A 206 -4.39 -8.55 11.21
C ARG A 206 -5.37 -9.03 12.28
N SER A 207 -6.50 -8.31 12.42
CA SER A 207 -7.58 -8.69 13.34
C SER A 207 -8.70 -9.47 12.67
N ASP A 208 -8.78 -9.45 11.33
CA ASP A 208 -9.79 -10.12 10.51
C ASP A 208 -9.32 -11.47 9.94
N SER A 209 -8.05 -11.83 10.12
CA SER A 209 -7.47 -13.11 9.74
C SER A 209 -6.28 -13.47 10.63
N ASN A 210 -5.65 -14.63 10.38
CA ASN A 210 -4.39 -15.03 11.03
C ASN A 210 -3.14 -14.50 10.31
N GLU A 211 -3.29 -13.68 9.30
CA GLU A 211 -2.18 -13.18 8.48
C GLU A 211 -1.40 -12.11 9.22
N ASN A 212 -0.09 -12.18 9.13
CA ASN A 212 0.84 -11.22 9.72
C ASN A 212 1.81 -10.74 8.65
N PHE A 213 2.29 -9.50 8.79
CA PHE A 213 3.30 -8.89 7.91
C PHE A 213 4.51 -8.45 8.71
N TYR A 214 5.66 -8.45 8.07
CA TYR A 214 6.96 -8.25 8.71
C TYR A 214 7.81 -7.26 7.92
N SER A 215 8.39 -6.30 8.63
CA SER A 215 9.29 -5.30 8.06
C SER A 215 10.46 -5.04 8.99
N CYS A 216 11.69 -5.15 8.49
CA CYS A 216 12.88 -4.64 9.14
C CYS A 216 13.34 -3.37 8.44
N SER A 217 13.55 -2.31 9.20
CA SER A 217 14.08 -1.03 8.75
C SER A 217 15.41 -0.80 9.43
N ASP A 218 16.50 -0.70 8.66
CA ASP A 218 17.78 -0.31 9.20
C ASP A 218 17.77 1.20 9.45
N VAL A 219 18.20 1.61 10.63
CA VAL A 219 18.20 3.01 11.05
C VAL A 219 19.54 3.38 11.69
N ALA A 220 19.91 4.65 11.59
CA ALA A 220 21.04 5.21 12.31
C ALA A 220 20.55 6.29 13.27
N PHE A 221 20.81 6.12 14.58
CA PHE A 221 20.56 7.16 15.58
C PHE A 221 21.78 8.09 15.67
N ASP A 222 21.87 9.02 14.74
CA ASP A 222 23.01 9.94 14.57
C ASP A 222 22.59 11.43 14.54
N GLY A 223 21.32 11.71 14.81
CA GLY A 223 20.76 13.05 14.85
C GLY A 223 20.15 13.49 13.52
N GLY A 224 19.92 12.54 12.60
CA GLY A 224 19.20 12.79 11.35
C GLY A 224 17.71 13.05 11.55
N ASP A 225 17.05 13.56 10.50
CA ASP A 225 15.62 13.95 10.48
C ASP A 225 14.83 13.17 9.43
N GLY A 226 15.14 11.87 9.26
CA GLY A 226 14.43 10.96 8.37
C GLY A 226 15.03 10.79 6.98
N GLU A 227 16.19 11.38 6.71
CA GLU A 227 16.92 11.19 5.47
C GLU A 227 17.31 9.73 5.27
N ILE A 228 17.33 9.29 4.00
CA ILE A 228 17.67 7.92 3.63
C ILE A 228 19.01 7.91 2.90
N THR A 229 19.91 7.00 3.31
CA THR A 229 21.17 6.75 2.62
C THR A 229 21.27 5.30 2.15
N GLY A 230 22.27 5.01 1.29
CA GLY A 230 22.49 3.67 0.75
C GLY A 230 21.55 3.28 -0.38
N ILE A 231 20.82 4.23 -0.98
CA ILE A 231 20.11 4.03 -2.24
C ILE A 231 21.10 4.28 -3.38
N GLY A 232 21.26 3.33 -4.26
CA GLY A 232 22.28 3.36 -5.32
C GLY A 232 23.57 2.64 -4.94
N ASP A 233 24.67 2.94 -5.63
CA ASP A 233 25.99 2.30 -5.47
C ASP A 233 26.77 2.80 -4.22
N ASP A 234 26.09 3.51 -3.31
CA ASP A 234 26.69 4.24 -2.19
C ASP A 234 26.95 3.37 -0.93
N GLY A 235 27.23 2.05 -1.11
CA GLY A 235 27.55 1.14 -0.01
C GLY A 235 28.87 1.44 0.71
N GLY A 236 28.87 2.48 1.53
CA GLY A 236 30.00 2.82 2.41
C GLY A 236 29.67 3.99 3.34
N GLU A 237 30.18 3.89 4.62
CA GLU A 237 30.08 4.94 5.64
C GLU A 237 30.01 6.36 5.09
N PRO A 238 29.34 7.30 5.79
CA PRO A 238 29.40 8.71 5.45
C PRO A 238 30.80 9.30 5.79
N THR A 239 31.83 8.84 5.11
CA THR A 239 32.90 9.74 4.74
C THR A 239 32.24 10.65 3.70
N GLU A 240 32.09 11.96 3.98
CA GLU A 240 31.74 12.93 2.94
C GLU A 240 32.35 12.43 1.62
N PRO A 241 31.56 11.96 0.65
CA PRO A 241 32.12 11.48 -0.59
C PRO A 241 32.91 12.65 -1.14
N ALA A 242 34.15 12.40 -1.51
CA ALA A 242 34.84 13.33 -2.38
C ALA A 242 34.02 13.38 -3.66
N CYS A 243 32.99 14.25 -3.66
CA CYS A 243 32.12 14.46 -4.80
C CYS A 243 33.01 14.91 -5.95
N PRO A 244 33.23 14.12 -6.99
CA PRO A 244 33.98 14.55 -8.15
C PRO A 244 33.30 15.81 -8.72
N ASP A 245 34.09 16.69 -9.35
CA ASP A 245 33.57 17.90 -10.02
C ASP A 245 32.63 17.58 -11.20
N GLU A 246 32.11 16.37 -11.28
CA GLU A 246 31.19 15.92 -12.30
C GLU A 246 29.77 16.37 -11.99
N ALA A 247 29.05 16.75 -13.04
CA ALA A 247 27.64 17.10 -12.93
C ALA A 247 26.84 15.84 -12.50
N PRO A 248 25.91 16.00 -11.56
CA PRO A 248 25.05 14.89 -11.17
C PRO A 248 24.23 14.41 -12.38
N GLY A 249 23.98 13.10 -12.46
CA GLY A 249 23.08 12.52 -13.43
C GLY A 249 21.65 13.03 -13.23
N ALA A 250 20.82 12.94 -14.27
CA ALA A 250 19.41 13.26 -14.14
C ALA A 250 18.71 12.22 -13.25
N PRO A 251 17.68 12.63 -12.48
CA PRO A 251 16.84 11.69 -11.75
C PRO A 251 16.30 10.58 -12.67
N GLY A 252 16.00 9.43 -12.12
CA GLY A 252 15.31 8.36 -12.81
C GLY A 252 13.88 8.76 -13.21
N ALA A 253 13.01 7.80 -13.47
CA ALA A 253 11.62 8.06 -13.80
C ALA A 253 10.93 8.84 -12.66
N VAL A 254 10.23 9.92 -13.01
CA VAL A 254 9.46 10.74 -12.06
C VAL A 254 8.00 10.33 -12.15
N MET A 255 7.38 10.09 -11.02
CA MET A 255 5.96 9.71 -10.90
C MET A 255 5.26 10.60 -9.89
N ALA A 256 3.99 10.88 -10.13
CA ALA A 256 3.10 11.49 -9.16
C ALA A 256 2.09 10.43 -8.72
N MET A 257 1.88 10.31 -7.42
CA MET A 257 1.04 9.30 -6.81
C MET A 257 0.23 9.94 -5.68
N SER A 258 -0.74 9.20 -5.13
CA SER A 258 -1.59 9.69 -4.04
C SER A 258 -2.10 11.11 -4.30
N VAL A 259 -2.50 11.38 -5.56
CA VAL A 259 -2.98 12.69 -5.96
C VAL A 259 -4.36 12.91 -5.35
N THR A 260 -4.48 13.96 -4.55
CA THR A 260 -5.76 14.41 -3.97
C THR A 260 -6.22 15.70 -4.65
N ALA A 261 -7.23 16.35 -4.10
CA ALA A 261 -7.67 17.68 -4.56
C ALA A 261 -6.60 18.76 -4.30
N THR A 262 -5.81 18.63 -3.22
CA THR A 262 -4.90 19.70 -2.78
C THR A 262 -3.47 19.21 -2.53
N SER A 263 -3.16 17.95 -2.83
CA SER A 263 -1.82 17.39 -2.63
C SER A 263 -1.46 16.36 -3.70
N ALA A 264 -0.17 16.09 -3.83
CA ALA A 264 0.36 14.99 -4.63
C ALA A 264 1.71 14.53 -4.05
N HIS A 265 1.90 13.23 -3.95
CA HIS A 265 3.19 12.64 -3.64
C HIS A 265 4.00 12.49 -4.93
N VAL A 266 5.14 13.15 -5.04
CA VAL A 266 6.03 13.07 -6.20
C VAL A 266 7.28 12.32 -5.81
N MET A 267 7.59 11.27 -6.55
CA MET A 267 8.78 10.44 -6.32
C MET A 267 9.54 10.20 -7.63
N TRP A 268 10.81 9.85 -7.51
CA TRP A 268 11.68 9.59 -8.65
C TRP A 268 12.72 8.53 -8.34
N GLY A 269 13.25 7.91 -9.39
CA GLY A 269 14.41 7.03 -9.24
C GLY A 269 15.67 7.84 -8.94
N ALA A 270 16.64 7.22 -8.25
CA ALA A 270 17.95 7.81 -8.04
C ALA A 270 18.61 8.18 -9.37
N ALA A 271 19.51 9.13 -9.34
CA ALA A 271 20.30 9.51 -10.51
C ALA A 271 21.28 8.38 -10.87
N GLU A 272 21.43 8.08 -12.16
CA GLU A 272 22.27 6.97 -12.63
C GLU A 272 23.78 7.21 -12.48
N SER A 273 24.22 8.43 -12.19
CA SER A 273 25.63 8.79 -12.12
C SER A 273 25.87 10.14 -11.46
N GLY A 274 27.10 10.37 -11.02
CA GLY A 274 27.58 11.62 -10.45
C GLY A 274 27.20 11.76 -8.96
N CYS A 275 27.77 12.78 -8.32
CA CYS A 275 27.48 13.08 -6.93
C CYS A 275 26.17 13.84 -6.80
N VAL A 276 25.19 13.26 -6.14
CA VAL A 276 23.89 13.86 -5.82
C VAL A 276 23.82 14.12 -4.33
N THR A 277 23.71 15.36 -3.91
CA THR A 277 23.51 15.75 -2.52
C THR A 277 22.04 16.07 -2.22
N GLY A 278 21.23 16.22 -3.26
CA GLY A 278 19.81 16.50 -3.13
C GLY A 278 19.10 16.64 -4.47
N TYR A 279 17.83 16.92 -4.38
CA TYR A 279 16.98 17.15 -5.55
C TYR A 279 16.21 18.45 -5.41
N ASP A 280 15.98 19.11 -6.55
CA ASP A 280 15.06 20.23 -6.64
C ASP A 280 13.86 19.86 -7.49
N LEU A 281 12.68 20.17 -7.00
CA LEU A 281 11.47 20.20 -7.81
C LEU A 281 11.25 21.64 -8.30
N LEU A 282 10.91 21.77 -9.58
CA LEU A 282 10.74 23.04 -10.23
C LEU A 282 9.40 23.11 -10.98
N ASP A 283 8.86 24.30 -11.05
CA ASP A 283 7.89 24.65 -12.07
C ASP A 283 8.63 24.77 -13.43
N PRO A 284 8.40 23.89 -14.39
CA PRO A 284 9.12 23.94 -15.66
C PRO A 284 8.80 25.18 -16.52
N GLY A 285 7.68 25.86 -16.27
CA GLY A 285 7.29 27.10 -16.96
C GLY A 285 8.06 28.32 -16.52
N THR A 286 8.36 28.40 -15.21
CA THR A 286 9.07 29.53 -14.60
C THR A 286 10.53 29.23 -14.26
N GLY A 287 10.88 27.95 -14.09
CA GLY A 287 12.16 27.48 -13.59
C GLY A 287 12.35 27.73 -12.08
N GLN A 288 11.30 28.10 -11.37
CA GLN A 288 11.35 28.33 -9.94
C GLN A 288 11.37 26.98 -9.19
N VAL A 289 12.23 26.88 -8.18
CA VAL A 289 12.23 25.74 -7.25
C VAL A 289 11.02 25.87 -6.34
N ILE A 290 10.20 24.83 -6.31
CA ILE A 290 8.97 24.75 -5.49
C ILE A 290 9.16 23.87 -4.25
N ALA A 291 10.12 22.93 -4.31
CA ALA A 291 10.53 22.12 -3.19
C ALA A 291 11.97 21.63 -3.39
N SER A 292 12.65 21.28 -2.31
CA SER A 292 13.98 20.67 -2.34
C SER A 292 14.07 19.56 -1.29
N THR A 293 14.86 18.51 -1.59
CA THR A 293 15.15 17.43 -0.65
C THR A 293 16.66 17.23 -0.52
N ASP A 294 17.10 16.75 0.61
CA ASP A 294 18.50 16.44 0.90
C ASP A 294 18.72 14.92 0.74
N GLY A 295 18.74 14.49 -0.53
CA GLY A 295 18.93 13.09 -0.90
C GLY A 295 17.65 12.26 -0.98
N SER A 296 16.57 12.60 -0.30
CA SER A 296 15.29 11.90 -0.42
C SER A 296 14.77 11.94 -1.86
N PRO A 297 14.44 10.79 -2.47
CA PRO A 297 13.95 10.72 -3.84
C PRO A 297 12.43 10.97 -3.96
N MET A 298 11.83 11.64 -2.99
CA MET A 298 10.40 11.91 -2.93
C MET A 298 10.09 13.22 -2.20
N VAL A 299 8.92 13.78 -2.46
CA VAL A 299 8.40 14.95 -1.77
C VAL A 299 6.88 14.99 -1.86
N ASP A 300 6.23 15.47 -0.81
CA ASP A 300 4.81 15.77 -0.82
C ASP A 300 4.59 17.22 -1.24
N LEU A 301 3.83 17.41 -2.30
CA LEU A 301 3.31 18.70 -2.71
C LEU A 301 1.96 18.92 -2.05
N THR A 302 1.83 20.02 -1.32
CA THR A 302 0.59 20.43 -0.63
C THR A 302 0.12 21.79 -1.14
N GLU A 303 -1.06 22.23 -0.71
CA GLU A 303 -1.65 23.51 -1.12
C GLU A 303 -1.84 23.64 -2.65
N LEU A 304 -2.08 22.52 -3.33
CA LEU A 304 -2.41 22.53 -4.74
C LEU A 304 -3.87 22.96 -4.95
N GLU A 305 -4.15 23.55 -6.10
CA GLU A 305 -5.53 23.90 -6.50
C GLU A 305 -6.22 22.65 -7.05
N PRO A 306 -7.49 22.39 -6.70
CA PRO A 306 -8.28 21.29 -7.24
C PRO A 306 -8.49 21.36 -8.75
N ASP A 307 -8.84 20.22 -9.38
CA ASP A 307 -9.11 20.06 -10.82
C ASP A 307 -8.08 20.77 -11.71
N THR A 308 -6.82 20.80 -11.26
CA THR A 308 -5.76 21.57 -11.89
C THR A 308 -4.65 20.65 -12.37
N ALA A 309 -4.28 20.82 -13.64
CA ALA A 309 -3.15 20.08 -14.22
C ALA A 309 -1.83 20.74 -13.80
N TYR A 310 -0.97 19.96 -13.16
CA TYR A 310 0.38 20.34 -12.76
C TYR A 310 1.41 19.60 -13.60
N THR A 311 2.45 20.31 -13.97
CA THR A 311 3.67 19.70 -14.51
C THR A 311 4.81 20.13 -13.60
N VAL A 312 5.49 19.18 -13.00
CA VAL A 312 6.67 19.43 -12.17
C VAL A 312 7.89 18.81 -12.81
N ALA A 313 9.01 19.46 -12.67
CA ALA A 313 10.31 19.00 -13.13
C ALA A 313 11.20 18.69 -11.93
N VAL A 314 11.89 17.56 -11.95
CA VAL A 314 12.87 17.19 -10.93
C VAL A 314 14.26 17.20 -11.54
N ARG A 315 15.23 17.74 -10.81
CA ARG A 315 16.66 17.68 -11.13
C ARG A 315 17.46 17.29 -9.89
N SER A 316 18.54 16.59 -10.12
CA SER A 316 19.54 16.34 -9.09
C SER A 316 20.43 17.57 -8.91
N ARG A 317 20.91 17.79 -7.69
CA ARG A 317 21.90 18.85 -7.39
C ARG A 317 23.10 18.28 -6.65
N ASN A 318 24.23 18.94 -6.84
CA ASN A 318 25.46 18.77 -6.06
C ASN A 318 25.78 20.09 -5.36
N ASP A 319 25.52 20.15 -4.07
CA ASP A 319 25.67 21.37 -3.27
C ASP A 319 27.15 21.75 -3.05
N HIS A 320 28.09 20.79 -3.17
CA HIS A 320 29.52 21.08 -3.06
C HIS A 320 30.05 21.85 -4.26
N THR A 321 29.51 21.60 -5.44
CA THR A 321 29.94 22.24 -6.69
C THR A 321 28.95 23.29 -7.20
N GLY A 322 27.70 23.28 -6.71
CA GLY A 322 26.61 24.09 -7.21
C GLY A 322 26.09 23.66 -8.60
N VAL A 323 26.51 22.49 -9.07
CA VAL A 323 26.11 21.97 -10.37
C VAL A 323 24.80 21.18 -10.24
N VAL A 324 23.92 21.31 -11.25
CA VAL A 324 22.64 20.63 -11.30
C VAL A 324 22.53 19.80 -12.60
N SER A 325 21.72 18.76 -12.57
CA SER A 325 21.48 17.89 -13.72
C SER A 325 20.48 18.46 -14.71
N ALA A 326 20.28 17.74 -15.82
CA ALA A 326 19.08 17.87 -16.62
C ALA A 326 17.83 17.49 -15.83
N THR A 327 16.69 18.08 -16.17
CA THR A 327 15.42 17.81 -15.51
C THR A 327 14.70 16.61 -16.11
N ARG A 328 13.89 15.91 -15.29
CA ARG A 328 12.81 15.03 -15.74
C ARG A 328 11.47 15.55 -15.25
N THR A 329 10.42 15.34 -16.02
CA THR A 329 9.11 15.91 -15.74
C THR A 329 8.06 14.83 -15.53
N VAL A 330 7.08 15.14 -14.67
CA VAL A 330 5.82 14.41 -14.55
C VAL A 330 4.67 15.41 -14.67
N THR A 331 3.57 14.95 -15.26
CA THR A 331 2.31 15.70 -15.31
C THR A 331 1.24 14.88 -14.63
N PHE A 332 0.49 15.52 -13.74
CA PHE A 332 -0.67 14.95 -13.07
C PHE A 332 -1.77 16.00 -12.98
N THR A 333 -2.99 15.57 -12.71
CA THR A 333 -4.12 16.48 -12.45
C THR A 333 -4.62 16.18 -11.05
N THR A 334 -4.70 17.20 -10.21
CA THR A 334 -5.34 17.09 -8.89
C THR A 334 -6.79 16.67 -9.06
N LEU A 335 -7.29 15.92 -8.10
CA LEU A 335 -8.71 15.60 -8.07
C LEU A 335 -9.52 16.89 -7.95
N ASP A 336 -10.73 16.87 -8.43
CA ASP A 336 -11.71 17.89 -8.08
C ASP A 336 -11.77 17.98 -6.54
N ASP A 337 -11.76 19.17 -5.97
CA ASP A 337 -11.84 19.37 -4.51
C ASP A 337 -13.20 18.88 -3.97
N GLY A 338 -13.99 18.22 -4.87
CA GLY A 338 -15.35 17.92 -4.55
C GLY A 338 -16.03 19.18 -4.02
N GLY A 339 -15.62 20.35 -4.57
CA GLY A 339 -16.24 21.62 -4.21
C GLY A 339 -17.73 21.37 -4.20
N THR A 340 -18.20 21.01 -3.02
CA THR A 340 -19.52 20.48 -2.80
C THR A 340 -20.47 21.48 -3.43
N PRO A 341 -21.17 21.11 -4.51
CA PRO A 341 -22.48 21.70 -4.65
C PRO A 341 -23.10 21.41 -3.28
N GLU A 342 -23.53 22.38 -2.56
CA GLU A 342 -24.26 22.19 -1.28
C GLU A 342 -25.17 20.99 -1.54
N PRO A 343 -24.95 19.82 -0.90
CA PRO A 343 -25.49 18.57 -1.38
C PRO A 343 -27.00 18.70 -1.39
N THR A 344 -27.57 18.66 -2.59
CA THR A 344 -29.02 18.64 -2.77
C THR A 344 -29.59 17.26 -2.49
N GLY A 345 -28.68 16.24 -2.39
CA GLY A 345 -28.95 14.86 -2.04
C GLY A 345 -28.57 14.50 -0.60
N ALA A 346 -29.07 13.37 -0.13
CA ALA A 346 -28.75 12.83 1.21
C ALA A 346 -27.41 12.10 1.26
N CYS A 347 -26.76 11.88 0.11
CA CYS A 347 -25.54 11.08 -0.06
C CYS A 347 -24.74 11.49 -1.29
N ALA A 348 -23.45 11.23 -1.24
CA ALA A 348 -22.56 11.24 -2.39
C ALA A 348 -22.06 9.81 -2.66
N VAL A 349 -21.85 9.46 -3.93
CA VAL A 349 -21.44 8.11 -4.31
C VAL A 349 -20.20 8.14 -5.22
N ASP A 350 -19.21 7.33 -4.86
CA ASP A 350 -18.09 6.99 -5.72
C ASP A 350 -18.23 5.54 -6.17
N TYR A 351 -18.24 5.31 -7.49
CA TYR A 351 -18.34 4.00 -8.11
C TYR A 351 -17.14 3.74 -9.01
N SER A 352 -16.54 2.59 -8.84
CA SER A 352 -15.49 2.11 -9.74
C SER A 352 -15.73 0.66 -10.13
N ALA A 353 -15.33 0.30 -11.36
CA ALA A 353 -15.39 -1.09 -11.83
C ALA A 353 -14.15 -1.44 -12.66
N ALA A 354 -13.53 -2.57 -12.33
CA ALA A 354 -12.37 -3.11 -13.03
C ALA A 354 -12.73 -4.41 -13.76
N ALA A 355 -12.54 -4.43 -15.07
CA ALA A 355 -12.73 -5.64 -15.88
C ALA A 355 -11.60 -6.65 -15.63
N TRP A 356 -11.92 -7.94 -15.66
CA TRP A 356 -10.93 -9.02 -15.44
C TRP A 356 -9.99 -9.28 -16.62
N GLY A 357 -10.04 -8.43 -17.64
CA GLY A 357 -9.14 -8.45 -18.79
C GLY A 357 -9.48 -9.47 -19.89
N GLY A 358 -8.84 -9.31 -21.05
CA GLY A 358 -8.99 -10.20 -22.18
C GLY A 358 -10.40 -10.22 -22.79
N THR A 359 -10.93 -11.42 -23.07
CA THR A 359 -12.29 -11.66 -23.59
C THR A 359 -13.32 -11.88 -22.49
N SER A 360 -12.95 -11.71 -21.22
CA SER A 360 -13.85 -11.88 -20.08
C SER A 360 -14.91 -10.79 -20.06
N THR A 361 -16.14 -11.16 -19.71
CA THR A 361 -17.22 -10.20 -19.39
C THR A 361 -17.29 -9.89 -17.90
N GLY A 362 -16.46 -10.56 -17.07
CA GLY A 362 -16.41 -10.38 -15.63
C GLY A 362 -15.75 -9.08 -15.21
N TYR A 363 -16.23 -8.51 -14.10
CA TYR A 363 -15.67 -7.33 -13.46
C TYR A 363 -15.83 -7.39 -11.95
N THR A 364 -15.04 -6.59 -11.27
CA THR A 364 -15.16 -6.30 -9.84
C THR A 364 -15.56 -4.85 -9.69
N ALA A 365 -16.60 -4.56 -8.92
CA ALA A 365 -17.07 -3.21 -8.62
C ALA A 365 -16.86 -2.88 -7.14
N SER A 366 -16.54 -1.61 -6.89
CA SER A 366 -16.49 -0.98 -5.57
C SER A 366 -17.42 0.22 -5.55
N VAL A 367 -18.18 0.38 -4.47
CA VAL A 367 -19.13 1.48 -4.26
C VAL A 367 -18.87 2.07 -2.89
N THR A 368 -18.52 3.34 -2.85
CA THR A 368 -18.39 4.11 -1.61
C THR A 368 -19.55 5.08 -1.52
N VAL A 369 -20.30 5.03 -0.43
CA VAL A 369 -21.45 5.92 -0.19
C VAL A 369 -21.18 6.74 1.05
N THR A 370 -21.18 8.06 0.89
CA THR A 370 -20.96 9.03 1.96
C THR A 370 -22.31 9.65 2.36
N ASN A 371 -22.62 9.63 3.64
CA ASN A 371 -23.78 10.35 4.18
C ASN A 371 -23.48 11.85 4.23
N THR A 372 -24.05 12.62 3.32
CA THR A 372 -23.91 14.08 3.26
C THR A 372 -24.98 14.82 4.05
N SER A 373 -25.95 14.09 4.62
CA SER A 373 -27.00 14.68 5.45
C SER A 373 -26.50 15.04 6.86
N ALA A 374 -27.26 15.85 7.58
CA ALA A 374 -26.95 16.23 8.97
C ALA A 374 -27.37 15.17 10.02
N ALA A 375 -27.98 14.06 9.60
CA ALA A 375 -28.47 13.01 10.49
C ALA A 375 -27.79 11.67 10.20
N THR A 376 -27.62 10.84 11.23
CA THR A 376 -27.17 9.45 11.03
C THR A 376 -28.22 8.68 10.24
N VAL A 377 -27.79 7.91 9.27
CA VAL A 377 -28.61 6.96 8.51
C VAL A 377 -28.44 5.59 9.15
N ASP A 378 -29.49 5.04 9.74
CA ASP A 378 -29.51 3.73 10.36
C ASP A 378 -30.16 2.71 9.43
N ASP A 379 -29.75 1.45 9.51
CA ASP A 379 -30.24 0.33 8.68
C ASP A 379 -30.19 0.61 7.17
N TRP A 380 -29.11 1.23 6.73
CA TRP A 380 -28.97 1.77 5.39
C TRP A 380 -29.19 0.75 4.26
N VAL A 381 -29.85 1.23 3.21
CA VAL A 381 -30.05 0.50 1.95
C VAL A 381 -29.66 1.40 0.79
N VAL A 382 -28.74 0.93 -0.06
CA VAL A 382 -28.32 1.62 -1.29
C VAL A 382 -28.95 0.94 -2.48
N THR A 383 -29.56 1.72 -3.40
CA THR A 383 -30.03 1.20 -4.68
C THR A 383 -29.43 1.97 -5.86
N PHE A 384 -29.25 1.30 -6.99
CA PHE A 384 -28.83 1.91 -8.25
C PHE A 384 -29.24 1.04 -9.44
N ASP A 385 -29.24 1.60 -10.65
CA ASP A 385 -29.63 0.90 -11.87
C ASP A 385 -28.47 0.71 -12.84
N TYR A 386 -28.37 -0.49 -13.41
CA TYR A 386 -27.46 -0.79 -14.51
C TYR A 386 -28.14 -0.60 -15.88
N PRO A 387 -27.66 0.36 -16.70
CA PRO A 387 -28.29 0.66 -17.99
C PRO A 387 -27.92 -0.37 -19.10
N GLY A 388 -26.83 -1.10 -18.93
CA GLY A 388 -26.22 -1.96 -19.98
C GLY A 388 -26.52 -3.45 -19.87
N GLY A 389 -27.39 -3.88 -18.97
CA GLY A 389 -27.72 -5.29 -18.74
C GLY A 389 -26.63 -6.06 -17.98
N GLN A 390 -25.80 -5.35 -17.21
CA GLN A 390 -24.85 -5.96 -16.28
C GLN A 390 -25.57 -6.81 -15.24
N ARG A 391 -24.86 -7.84 -14.74
CA ARG A 391 -25.33 -8.71 -13.69
C ARG A 391 -24.38 -8.67 -12.52
N VAL A 392 -24.94 -8.73 -11.32
CA VAL A 392 -24.22 -8.84 -10.06
C VAL A 392 -24.15 -10.30 -9.65
N ASP A 393 -22.99 -10.78 -9.25
CA ASP A 393 -22.79 -12.06 -8.61
C ASP A 393 -22.92 -11.89 -7.09
N ALA A 394 -24.11 -12.22 -6.57
CA ALA A 394 -24.39 -12.13 -5.14
C ALA A 394 -23.56 -13.16 -4.33
N PRO A 395 -23.28 -12.88 -3.04
CA PRO A 395 -23.87 -11.84 -2.18
C PRO A 395 -23.12 -10.50 -2.13
N GLY A 396 -21.91 -10.37 -2.69
CA GLY A 396 -21.03 -9.22 -2.47
C GLY A 396 -20.23 -9.31 -1.15
N TRP A 397 -19.49 -8.25 -0.83
CA TRP A 397 -18.76 -8.10 0.45
C TRP A 397 -19.03 -6.71 1.05
N SER A 398 -18.94 -6.60 2.37
CA SER A 398 -19.30 -5.42 3.17
C SER A 398 -20.75 -4.93 2.97
N ALA A 399 -21.55 -5.63 2.18
CA ALA A 399 -23.01 -5.51 2.06
C ALA A 399 -23.60 -6.80 1.50
N THR A 400 -24.87 -7.03 1.74
CA THR A 400 -25.62 -8.05 1.00
C THR A 400 -26.14 -7.41 -0.28
N VAL A 401 -25.61 -7.83 -1.44
CA VAL A 401 -25.96 -7.27 -2.73
C VAL A 401 -26.88 -8.22 -3.48
N ALA A 402 -27.98 -7.71 -4.02
CA ALA A 402 -28.95 -8.46 -4.83
C ALA A 402 -29.37 -7.62 -6.04
N GLN A 403 -29.75 -8.28 -7.14
CA GLN A 403 -30.24 -7.60 -8.34
C GLN A 403 -31.62 -8.13 -8.78
N SER A 404 -32.50 -7.22 -9.13
CA SER A 404 -33.79 -7.53 -9.74
C SER A 404 -34.02 -6.67 -10.98
N GLY A 405 -34.01 -7.27 -12.16
CA GLY A 405 -34.03 -6.53 -13.42
C GLY A 405 -32.74 -5.71 -13.60
N THR A 406 -32.87 -4.39 -13.76
CA THR A 406 -31.76 -3.46 -13.84
C THR A 406 -31.31 -2.95 -12.45
N THR A 407 -32.18 -3.03 -11.46
CA THR A 407 -31.94 -2.45 -10.13
C THR A 407 -31.13 -3.37 -9.26
N VAL A 408 -30.05 -2.84 -8.71
CA VAL A 408 -29.19 -3.44 -7.68
C VAL A 408 -29.58 -2.84 -6.33
N THR A 409 -29.66 -3.70 -5.32
CA THR A 409 -29.90 -3.31 -3.93
C THR A 409 -28.77 -3.84 -3.06
N ALA A 410 -28.09 -2.98 -2.33
CA ALA A 410 -27.11 -3.32 -1.32
C ALA A 410 -27.66 -2.97 0.06
N THR A 411 -27.64 -3.95 0.97
CA THR A 411 -28.15 -3.80 2.33
C THR A 411 -26.99 -3.96 3.31
N HIS A 412 -26.98 -3.14 4.33
CA HIS A 412 -25.98 -3.12 5.39
C HIS A 412 -25.69 -4.48 6.01
N PRO A 413 -24.45 -4.76 6.42
CA PRO A 413 -24.13 -5.89 7.29
C PRO A 413 -24.49 -5.54 8.74
N ALA A 414 -24.73 -6.56 9.57
CA ALA A 414 -25.13 -6.35 10.96
C ALA A 414 -24.08 -5.59 11.82
N TRP A 415 -22.82 -5.61 11.39
CA TRP A 415 -21.70 -4.95 12.10
C TRP A 415 -21.48 -3.48 11.67
N GLN A 416 -22.12 -3.01 10.59
CA GLN A 416 -22.01 -1.65 10.08
C GLN A 416 -23.39 -1.17 9.57
N SER A 417 -24.35 -1.09 10.47
CA SER A 417 -25.73 -0.77 10.12
C SER A 417 -26.02 0.74 10.07
N SER A 418 -25.09 1.61 10.46
CA SER A 418 -25.31 3.05 10.47
C SER A 418 -24.19 3.83 9.81
N ILE A 419 -24.52 4.97 9.21
CA ILE A 419 -23.60 5.92 8.60
C ILE A 419 -23.83 7.29 9.25
N ALA A 420 -22.89 7.75 10.07
CA ALA A 420 -22.97 9.06 10.70
C ALA A 420 -22.78 10.19 9.65
N PRO A 421 -23.21 11.44 9.94
CA PRO A 421 -22.94 12.56 9.05
C PRO A 421 -21.48 12.70 8.66
N GLY A 422 -21.20 12.83 7.37
CA GLY A 422 -19.84 12.92 6.82
C GLY A 422 -19.06 11.61 6.80
N GLN A 423 -19.62 10.50 7.27
CA GLN A 423 -18.98 9.19 7.24
C GLN A 423 -19.40 8.41 5.98
N SER A 424 -18.56 7.46 5.58
CA SER A 424 -18.76 6.64 4.39
C SER A 424 -18.81 5.16 4.74
N VAL A 425 -19.48 4.40 3.89
CA VAL A 425 -19.41 2.93 3.84
C VAL A 425 -18.98 2.51 2.44
N THR A 426 -18.10 1.52 2.39
CA THR A 426 -17.64 0.95 1.11
C THR A 426 -18.04 -0.52 1.06
N PHE A 427 -18.64 -0.92 -0.05
CA PHE A 427 -18.97 -2.31 -0.33
C PHE A 427 -18.61 -2.66 -1.77
N GLY A 428 -18.53 -3.94 -2.07
CA GLY A 428 -18.22 -4.35 -3.42
C GLY A 428 -18.85 -5.68 -3.81
N PHE A 429 -18.75 -5.99 -5.09
CA PHE A 429 -19.27 -7.22 -5.65
C PHE A 429 -18.58 -7.55 -6.98
N ASN A 430 -18.64 -8.82 -7.34
CA ASN A 430 -18.30 -9.25 -8.69
C ASN A 430 -19.54 -9.22 -9.57
N GLY A 431 -19.32 -9.11 -10.87
CA GLY A 431 -20.40 -9.12 -11.83
C GLY A 431 -19.95 -9.49 -13.24
N ALA A 432 -20.90 -9.52 -14.15
CA ALA A 432 -20.65 -9.75 -15.56
C ALA A 432 -21.39 -8.72 -16.43
N ALA A 433 -20.66 -8.18 -17.41
CA ALA A 433 -21.22 -7.31 -18.45
C ALA A 433 -21.72 -8.14 -19.64
N THR A 434 -22.56 -7.56 -20.46
CA THR A 434 -23.06 -8.21 -21.70
C THR A 434 -21.99 -8.26 -22.79
N THR A 435 -21.00 -7.37 -22.73
CA THR A 435 -19.89 -7.28 -23.69
C THR A 435 -18.58 -7.14 -22.93
N ALA A 436 -17.55 -7.86 -23.35
CA ALA A 436 -16.24 -7.79 -22.74
C ALA A 436 -15.68 -6.34 -22.80
N GLY A 437 -15.18 -5.85 -21.67
CA GLY A 437 -14.60 -4.52 -21.52
C GLY A 437 -15.57 -3.34 -21.55
N ALA A 438 -16.87 -3.57 -21.68
CA ALA A 438 -17.90 -2.52 -21.64
C ALA A 438 -18.61 -2.51 -20.28
N HIS A 439 -18.27 -1.53 -19.46
CA HIS A 439 -18.86 -1.35 -18.12
C HIS A 439 -19.42 0.06 -18.01
N PRO A 440 -20.59 0.37 -18.63
CA PRO A 440 -21.20 1.66 -18.41
C PRO A 440 -21.53 1.81 -16.92
N ASP A 441 -21.25 2.98 -16.38
CA ASP A 441 -21.47 3.27 -14.98
C ASP A 441 -22.97 3.14 -14.62
N PRO A 442 -23.28 2.68 -13.42
CA PRO A 442 -24.65 2.66 -12.92
C PRO A 442 -25.17 4.08 -12.70
N THR A 443 -26.45 4.23 -12.66
CA THR A 443 -27.13 5.51 -12.48
C THR A 443 -28.22 5.41 -11.42
N GLY A 444 -28.72 6.55 -10.95
CA GLY A 444 -29.85 6.61 -10.05
C GLY A 444 -29.56 6.07 -8.66
N PHE A 445 -28.37 6.34 -8.13
CA PHE A 445 -28.03 5.98 -6.75
C PHE A 445 -28.96 6.63 -5.75
N THR A 446 -29.41 5.83 -4.78
CA THR A 446 -30.18 6.31 -3.62
C THR A 446 -29.66 5.70 -2.34
N LEU A 447 -29.75 6.44 -1.25
CA LEU A 447 -29.56 5.97 0.12
C LEU A 447 -30.91 6.07 0.84
N ASP A 448 -31.47 4.94 1.27
CA ASP A 448 -32.83 4.81 1.84
C ASP A 448 -33.90 5.47 0.99
N GLY A 449 -33.79 5.37 -0.34
CA GLY A 449 -34.74 5.92 -1.32
C GLY A 449 -34.60 7.42 -1.57
N VAL A 450 -33.62 8.10 -0.91
CA VAL A 450 -33.29 9.49 -1.19
C VAL A 450 -32.16 9.52 -2.21
N ALA A 451 -32.27 10.32 -3.27
CA ALA A 451 -31.26 10.41 -4.32
C ALA A 451 -29.93 10.89 -3.78
N CYS A 452 -28.84 10.24 -4.25
CA CYS A 452 -27.47 10.67 -4.06
C CYS A 452 -27.03 11.60 -5.21
N ASP A 453 -26.09 12.47 -4.93
CA ASP A 453 -25.39 13.30 -5.92
C ASP A 453 -24.24 12.55 -6.57
#